data_4cdb02ee7c82feea0ffeb2985ecdf6a6
#
_entry.id   4cdb02ee7c82feea0ffeb2985ecdf6a6
#
_cell.length_a   1.000
_cell.length_b   1.000
_cell.length_c   1.000
_cell.angle_alpha   90.00
_cell.angle_beta   90.00
_cell.angle_gamma   90.00
#
_symmetry.space_group_name_H-M   'P 1'
#
loop_
_entity.id
_entity.type
_entity.pdbx_description
1 polymer ?
#
loop_
_entity_poly.entity_id
_entity_poly.type
_entity_poly.pdbx_seq_one_letter_code
_entity_poly.pdbx_strand_id
1 'polypeptide(L)'
;MSETTVRSAAKPSTRRDRAGSEPDRGAVRHVSRAERYAAGKALREACPREAHAVWKAPADRRDPVELVLEAEQGRMPELLPLRHGRMVRSAFTFYRGAALTMAADLASTPSTGVRVQCCGDAHLCNFGGFATPERKIIFSINDLDETLPAPWEWDVKRLAASFVVACRDKRLGDAVASDVAMTCVRSYRESMAEFSQLKTLELWYQALGADELVAGIKDPVLRRRGIKRLQKERAKSIAEDIFPKLVEHKGEMPVIKDQLPTIFHAEGHPPGEVQRILLDAFAAYRDTLPTAYHSLLDRYEIRDAAVKVVGIGSVGTYCFVLLLMAGEGDPLFLQIKEARASVLEPYAGASVFANQGQRVVHGYRVMQPASDMFLGWCQGPRRHFFIRQLRDIKISVRVETFGGPEMDLYATWCGRALALSHARSGCAVTLSGYMGKSDTFDRAIATFSMAYADQNEKDHAALERAVRKGKVKAVFEDAR
;
A
#
# COMPACT_ATOMS: atom_id res chain seq x y z
N MET A 1 68.44 13.60 -54.71
CA MET A 1 68.38 12.13 -54.72
C MET A 1 67.99 11.68 -53.30
N SER A 2 66.90 11.09 -53.17
CA SER A 2 66.32 10.19 -52.18
C SER A 2 64.93 10.67 -51.76
N GLU A 3 64.01 10.02 -52.41
CA GLU A 3 62.60 10.04 -52.08
C GLU A 3 62.35 9.31 -50.74
N THR A 4 61.66 9.93 -49.83
CA THR A 4 61.18 9.26 -48.59
C THR A 4 59.67 9.17 -48.64
N THR A 5 59.22 7.93 -48.90
CA THR A 5 57.79 7.57 -49.00
C THR A 5 57.11 7.68 -47.63
N VAL A 6 56.09 8.51 -47.53
CA VAL A 6 55.22 8.61 -46.36
C VAL A 6 54.17 7.50 -46.41
N ARG A 7 54.23 6.53 -45.51
CA ARG A 7 53.19 5.50 -45.27
C ARG A 7 51.97 6.13 -44.58
N SER A 8 50.86 6.09 -45.28
CA SER A 8 49.55 6.39 -44.74
C SER A 8 49.15 5.38 -43.68
N ALA A 9 48.85 5.85 -42.45
CA ALA A 9 48.30 5.05 -41.36
C ALA A 9 46.76 4.92 -41.52
N ALA A 10 46.33 3.68 -41.66
CA ALA A 10 44.90 3.34 -41.72
C ALA A 10 44.23 3.60 -40.38
N LYS A 11 43.06 4.31 -40.40
CA LYS A 11 42.18 4.51 -39.26
C LYS A 11 41.48 3.18 -38.89
N PRO A 12 41.37 2.82 -37.62
CA PRO A 12 40.59 1.66 -37.23
C PRO A 12 39.09 1.97 -37.40
N SER A 13 38.38 1.13 -38.13
CA SER A 13 36.93 1.14 -38.25
C SER A 13 36.31 0.63 -36.95
N THR A 14 35.69 1.49 -36.18
CA THR A 14 34.83 1.08 -35.07
C THR A 14 33.51 0.55 -35.64
N ARG A 15 33.44 -0.77 -35.80
CA ARG A 15 32.18 -1.50 -35.93
C ARG A 15 31.41 -1.29 -34.59
N ARG A 16 30.39 -0.44 -34.59
CA ARG A 16 29.37 -0.44 -33.56
C ARG A 16 28.51 -1.68 -33.77
N ASP A 17 28.75 -2.69 -32.96
CA ASP A 17 27.84 -3.80 -32.80
C ASP A 17 26.52 -3.25 -32.26
N ARG A 18 25.53 -3.10 -33.13
CA ARG A 18 24.12 -2.95 -32.75
C ARG A 18 23.62 -4.34 -32.39
N ALA A 19 23.89 -4.78 -31.17
CA ALA A 19 23.22 -5.90 -30.55
C ALA A 19 22.13 -5.34 -29.65
N GLY A 20 20.94 -5.44 -30.11
CA GLY A 20 19.71 -5.01 -29.40
C GLY A 20 18.58 -4.96 -30.42
N SER A 21 18.20 -6.13 -30.97
CA SER A 21 16.93 -6.24 -31.68
C SER A 21 15.84 -5.87 -30.67
N GLU A 22 15.17 -4.71 -30.93
CA GLU A 22 13.89 -4.47 -30.28
C GLU A 22 13.03 -5.73 -30.48
N PRO A 23 12.36 -6.22 -29.41
CA PRO A 23 11.44 -7.34 -29.57
C PRO A 23 10.43 -6.92 -30.65
N ASP A 24 10.28 -7.74 -31.66
CA ASP A 24 9.28 -7.59 -32.70
C ASP A 24 7.94 -7.27 -32.03
N ARG A 25 7.51 -6.03 -32.11
CA ARG A 25 6.18 -5.60 -31.69
C ARG A 25 5.21 -6.10 -32.76
N GLY A 26 5.09 -7.43 -32.86
CA GLY A 26 4.10 -8.09 -33.68
C GLY A 26 2.77 -7.36 -33.47
N ALA A 27 2.06 -7.08 -34.55
CA ALA A 27 0.81 -6.33 -34.56
C ALA A 27 -0.06 -6.74 -33.36
N VAL A 28 -0.29 -5.81 -32.42
CA VAL A 28 -1.09 -6.08 -31.22
C VAL A 28 -2.46 -6.56 -31.71
N ARG A 29 -2.69 -7.88 -31.64
CA ARG A 29 -3.95 -8.47 -32.02
C ARG A 29 -5.04 -7.87 -31.12
N HIS A 30 -5.92 -7.07 -31.69
CA HIS A 30 -7.05 -6.51 -30.97
C HIS A 30 -8.02 -7.63 -30.58
N VAL A 31 -7.87 -8.16 -29.35
CA VAL A 31 -8.80 -9.10 -28.76
C VAL A 31 -10.06 -8.34 -28.34
N SER A 32 -11.19 -8.72 -28.89
CA SER A 32 -12.48 -8.08 -28.62
C SER A 32 -12.89 -8.23 -27.13
N ARG A 33 -13.82 -7.38 -26.68
CA ARG A 33 -14.39 -7.51 -25.32
C ARG A 33 -15.03 -8.87 -25.13
N ALA A 34 -15.75 -9.38 -26.13
CA ALA A 34 -16.42 -10.70 -26.06
C ALA A 34 -15.40 -11.84 -25.87
N GLU A 35 -14.29 -11.83 -26.63
CA GLU A 35 -13.22 -12.82 -26.50
C GLU A 35 -12.55 -12.76 -25.13
N ARG A 36 -12.25 -11.56 -24.62
CA ARG A 36 -11.67 -11.39 -23.27
C ARG A 36 -12.60 -11.88 -22.17
N TYR A 37 -13.91 -11.61 -22.30
CA TYR A 37 -14.92 -12.09 -21.37
C TYR A 37 -15.02 -13.62 -21.41
N ALA A 38 -15.03 -14.21 -22.60
CA ALA A 38 -15.04 -15.65 -22.81
C ALA A 38 -13.79 -16.33 -22.24
N ALA A 39 -12.61 -15.74 -22.46
CA ALA A 39 -11.35 -16.19 -21.85
C ALA A 39 -11.42 -16.19 -20.31
N GLY A 40 -11.96 -15.13 -19.71
CA GLY A 40 -12.21 -15.10 -18.27
C GLY A 40 -13.16 -16.22 -17.81
N LYS A 41 -14.24 -16.45 -18.55
CA LYS A 41 -15.18 -17.54 -18.24
C LYS A 41 -14.53 -18.92 -18.33
N ALA A 42 -13.64 -19.13 -19.30
CA ALA A 42 -12.94 -20.41 -19.48
C ALA A 42 -11.98 -20.75 -18.32
N LEU A 43 -11.45 -19.74 -17.61
CA LEU A 43 -10.61 -19.98 -16.43
C LEU A 43 -11.30 -20.78 -15.33
N ARG A 44 -12.65 -20.84 -15.33
CA ARG A 44 -13.43 -21.64 -14.36
C ARG A 44 -13.25 -23.15 -14.53
N GLU A 45 -12.78 -23.60 -15.68
CA GLU A 45 -12.48 -25.02 -15.93
C GLU A 45 -11.27 -25.46 -15.09
N ALA A 46 -10.21 -24.64 -15.07
CA ALA A 46 -9.01 -24.92 -14.29
C ALA A 46 -9.13 -24.47 -12.83
N CYS A 47 -9.86 -23.39 -12.56
CA CYS A 47 -10.06 -22.84 -11.23
C CYS A 47 -11.55 -22.51 -11.02
N PRO A 48 -12.39 -23.47 -10.60
CA PRO A 48 -13.78 -23.22 -10.25
C PRO A 48 -13.90 -22.15 -9.17
N ARG A 49 -14.89 -21.27 -9.28
CA ARG A 49 -15.08 -20.15 -8.31
C ARG A 49 -15.28 -20.65 -6.88
N GLU A 50 -15.95 -21.78 -6.74
CA GLU A 50 -16.21 -22.47 -5.47
C GLU A 50 -14.92 -22.97 -4.79
N ALA A 51 -13.89 -23.27 -5.57
CA ALA A 51 -12.60 -23.72 -5.05
C ALA A 51 -11.94 -22.67 -4.13
N HIS A 52 -12.24 -21.39 -4.33
CA HIS A 52 -11.73 -20.32 -3.47
C HIS A 52 -12.29 -20.35 -2.03
N ALA A 53 -13.35 -21.12 -1.75
CA ALA A 53 -13.91 -21.26 -0.41
C ALA A 53 -12.99 -22.04 0.54
N VAL A 54 -12.15 -22.90 -0.02
CA VAL A 54 -11.36 -23.84 0.78
C VAL A 54 -10.14 -23.14 1.39
N TRP A 55 -10.05 -23.16 2.71
CA TRP A 55 -8.84 -22.95 3.45
C TRP A 55 -8.57 -24.16 4.36
N LYS A 56 -7.44 -24.77 4.16
CA LYS A 56 -6.91 -25.83 5.04
C LYS A 56 -5.40 -25.61 5.13
N ALA A 57 -4.91 -25.41 6.36
CA ALA A 57 -3.49 -25.27 6.58
C ALA A 57 -2.74 -26.50 6.05
N PRO A 58 -1.73 -26.34 5.15
CA PRO A 58 -0.89 -27.43 4.70
C PRO A 58 -0.19 -28.11 5.87
N ALA A 59 0.15 -29.40 5.73
CA ALA A 59 0.86 -30.14 6.79
C ALA A 59 2.27 -29.57 7.08
N ASP A 60 2.89 -28.99 6.07
CA ASP A 60 4.20 -28.34 6.09
C ASP A 60 4.10 -26.82 6.26
N ARG A 61 2.94 -26.30 6.68
CA ARG A 61 2.75 -24.87 6.92
C ARG A 61 3.78 -24.35 7.91
N ARG A 62 4.49 -23.33 7.51
CA ARG A 62 5.52 -22.68 8.33
C ARG A 62 4.93 -22.11 9.62
N ASP A 63 5.74 -22.10 10.68
CA ASP A 63 5.36 -21.50 11.98
C ASP A 63 5.09 -19.99 11.79
N PRO A 64 3.91 -19.48 12.18
CA PRO A 64 3.57 -18.07 12.04
C PRO A 64 4.50 -17.14 12.84
N VAL A 65 5.06 -17.61 13.96
CA VAL A 65 6.01 -16.80 14.75
C VAL A 65 7.34 -16.67 14.00
N GLU A 66 7.83 -17.75 13.37
CA GLU A 66 9.02 -17.67 12.51
C GLU A 66 8.83 -16.71 11.34
N LEU A 67 7.67 -16.72 10.69
CA LEU A 67 7.35 -15.78 9.60
C LEU A 67 7.29 -14.33 10.10
N VAL A 68 6.77 -14.08 11.30
CA VAL A 68 6.81 -12.75 11.92
C VAL A 68 8.25 -12.29 12.15
N LEU A 69 9.11 -13.15 12.69
CA LEU A 69 10.53 -12.83 12.94
C LEU A 69 11.32 -12.67 11.64
N GLU A 70 11.01 -13.45 10.61
CA GLU A 70 11.60 -13.28 9.27
C GLU A 70 11.25 -11.92 8.66
N ALA A 71 10.01 -11.49 8.76
CA ALA A 71 9.56 -10.18 8.29
C ALA A 71 10.23 -9.00 9.02
N GLU A 72 10.89 -9.28 10.15
CA GLU A 72 11.59 -8.28 10.98
C GLU A 72 13.05 -8.11 10.64
N GLN A 73 13.63 -8.99 9.85
CA GLN A 73 15.04 -8.91 9.46
C GLN A 73 15.36 -7.54 8.85
N GLY A 74 16.38 -6.87 9.39
CA GLY A 74 16.82 -5.54 8.94
C GLY A 74 16.00 -4.36 9.47
N ARG A 75 14.98 -4.58 10.33
CA ARG A 75 14.31 -3.52 11.08
C ARG A 75 15.19 -3.04 12.24
N MET A 76 14.84 -1.89 12.83
CA MET A 76 15.46 -1.31 14.02
C MET A 76 15.16 -2.20 15.23
N PRO A 77 16.19 -2.88 15.82
CA PRO A 77 15.95 -3.87 16.86
C PRO A 77 15.28 -3.30 18.12
N GLU A 78 15.56 -2.04 18.43
CA GLU A 78 15.00 -1.33 19.60
C GLU A 78 13.49 -1.11 19.50
N LEU A 79 12.92 -1.12 18.32
CA LEU A 79 11.48 -0.95 18.06
C LEU A 79 10.72 -2.29 17.93
N LEU A 80 11.41 -3.43 17.82
CA LEU A 80 10.77 -4.73 17.68
C LEU A 80 9.91 -5.10 18.90
N PRO A 81 10.34 -4.87 20.15
CA PRO A 81 9.48 -5.15 21.31
C PRO A 81 8.17 -4.35 21.29
N LEU A 82 8.20 -3.11 20.82
CA LEU A 82 7.02 -2.27 20.64
C LEU A 82 6.09 -2.84 19.55
N ARG A 83 6.66 -3.31 18.42
CA ARG A 83 5.91 -3.97 17.35
C ARG A 83 5.18 -5.21 17.88
N HIS A 84 5.90 -6.07 18.60
CA HIS A 84 5.31 -7.28 19.20
C HIS A 84 4.20 -6.95 20.18
N GLY A 85 4.40 -5.97 21.06
CA GLY A 85 3.38 -5.50 21.99
C GLY A 85 2.11 -5.03 21.27
N ARG A 86 2.25 -4.31 20.15
CA ARG A 86 1.11 -3.90 19.32
C ARG A 86 0.44 -5.08 18.61
N MET A 87 1.19 -6.06 18.13
CA MET A 87 0.65 -7.24 17.44
C MET A 87 -0.11 -8.18 18.38
N VAL A 88 0.32 -8.32 19.60
CA VAL A 88 -0.28 -9.23 20.61
C VAL A 88 -1.59 -8.69 21.18
N ARG A 89 -1.93 -7.42 20.98
CA ARG A 89 -3.13 -6.80 21.57
C ARG A 89 -4.44 -7.46 21.15
N SER A 90 -4.55 -7.92 19.91
CA SER A 90 -5.71 -8.66 19.40
C SER A 90 -5.37 -9.41 18.10
N ALA A 91 -6.22 -10.35 17.74
CA ALA A 91 -6.13 -11.04 16.45
C ALA A 91 -6.20 -10.07 15.26
N PHE A 92 -6.92 -8.95 15.40
CA PHE A 92 -6.99 -7.90 14.38
C PHE A 92 -5.67 -7.13 14.24
N THR A 93 -5.01 -6.79 15.35
CA THR A 93 -3.70 -6.12 15.29
C THR A 93 -2.60 -7.07 14.81
N PHE A 94 -2.67 -8.36 15.15
CA PHE A 94 -1.80 -9.39 14.58
C PHE A 94 -1.96 -9.48 13.06
N TYR A 95 -3.20 -9.58 12.55
CA TYR A 95 -3.48 -9.64 11.11
C TYR A 95 -2.81 -8.52 10.33
N ARG A 96 -2.87 -7.29 10.85
CA ARG A 96 -2.25 -6.10 10.25
C ARG A 96 -0.72 -6.11 10.26
N GLY A 97 -0.10 -6.90 11.13
CA GLY A 97 1.35 -7.06 11.22
C GLY A 97 1.89 -8.31 10.49
N ALA A 98 0.99 -9.21 10.06
CA ALA A 98 1.33 -10.55 9.56
C ALA A 98 1.12 -10.71 8.05
N ALA A 99 1.50 -9.70 7.25
CA ALA A 99 1.34 -9.75 5.80
C ALA A 99 2.11 -10.92 5.16
N LEU A 100 3.35 -11.18 5.59
CA LEU A 100 4.16 -12.31 5.09
C LEU A 100 3.52 -13.66 5.41
N THR A 101 2.93 -13.82 6.61
CA THR A 101 2.24 -15.06 6.99
C THR A 101 1.10 -15.36 6.02
N MET A 102 0.26 -14.35 5.73
CA MET A 102 -0.83 -14.56 4.77
C MET A 102 -0.34 -14.71 3.34
N ALA A 103 0.73 -14.05 2.92
CA ALA A 103 1.31 -14.24 1.59
C ALA A 103 1.79 -15.69 1.39
N ALA A 104 2.44 -16.28 2.40
CA ALA A 104 2.85 -17.68 2.40
C ALA A 104 1.63 -18.63 2.27
N ASP A 105 0.58 -18.37 3.03
CA ASP A 105 -0.65 -19.16 3.01
C ASP A 105 -1.39 -19.05 1.66
N LEU A 106 -1.52 -17.85 1.12
CA LEU A 106 -2.21 -17.60 -0.14
C LEU A 106 -1.54 -18.27 -1.34
N ALA A 107 -0.22 -18.46 -1.30
CA ALA A 107 0.53 -19.17 -2.34
C ALA A 107 0.07 -20.61 -2.56
N SER A 108 -0.53 -21.24 -1.53
CA SER A 108 -1.08 -22.59 -1.58
C SER A 108 -2.56 -22.64 -1.99
N THR A 109 -3.20 -21.47 -2.16
CA THR A 109 -4.65 -21.42 -2.48
C THR A 109 -4.92 -21.42 -3.99
N PRO A 110 -6.11 -21.87 -4.44
CA PRO A 110 -6.49 -21.79 -5.85
C PRO A 110 -6.32 -20.39 -6.43
N SER A 111 -5.80 -20.33 -7.66
CA SER A 111 -5.57 -19.09 -8.42
C SER A 111 -5.91 -19.30 -9.89
N THR A 112 -6.47 -18.27 -10.52
CA THR A 112 -6.73 -18.25 -11.97
C THR A 112 -5.47 -18.01 -12.80
N GLY A 113 -4.35 -17.66 -12.17
CA GLY A 113 -3.12 -17.24 -12.86
C GLY A 113 -3.19 -15.81 -13.43
N VAL A 114 -4.33 -15.13 -13.36
CA VAL A 114 -4.43 -13.72 -13.78
C VAL A 114 -3.71 -12.84 -12.76
N ARG A 115 -2.81 -12.01 -13.25
CA ARG A 115 -2.02 -11.10 -12.41
C ARG A 115 -2.45 -9.66 -12.63
N VAL A 116 -2.47 -8.90 -11.55
CA VAL A 116 -2.68 -7.45 -11.53
C VAL A 116 -1.62 -6.80 -10.65
N GLN A 117 -1.49 -5.49 -10.67
CA GLN A 117 -0.76 -4.81 -9.61
C GLN A 117 -1.56 -4.94 -8.32
N CYS A 118 -1.10 -5.78 -7.40
CA CYS A 118 -1.71 -5.96 -6.09
C CYS A 118 -1.20 -4.90 -5.09
N CYS A 119 -2.03 -4.60 -4.10
CA CYS A 119 -1.65 -3.85 -2.91
C CYS A 119 -0.63 -4.64 -2.07
N GLY A 120 -0.81 -5.96 -1.98
CA GLY A 120 0.03 -6.91 -1.24
C GLY A 120 -0.28 -6.97 0.25
N ASP A 121 -0.79 -5.89 0.83
CA ASP A 121 -1.30 -5.82 2.21
C ASP A 121 -2.69 -5.19 2.24
N ALA A 122 -3.60 -5.68 1.41
CA ALA A 122 -4.95 -5.16 1.23
C ALA A 122 -5.84 -5.45 2.44
N HIS A 123 -5.64 -4.78 3.57
CA HIS A 123 -6.56 -4.86 4.71
C HIS A 123 -7.34 -3.55 4.88
N LEU A 124 -8.51 -3.61 5.53
CA LEU A 124 -9.46 -2.50 5.61
C LEU A 124 -8.88 -1.17 6.14
N CYS A 125 -7.85 -1.20 6.99
CA CYS A 125 -7.21 0.04 7.48
C CYS A 125 -6.29 0.70 6.45
N ASN A 126 -5.99 0.05 5.32
CA ASN A 126 -5.16 0.60 4.25
C ASN A 126 -5.97 1.36 3.20
N PHE A 127 -7.25 1.59 3.46
CA PHE A 127 -8.15 2.41 2.63
C PHE A 127 -8.54 3.69 3.36
N GLY A 128 -8.82 4.75 2.59
CA GLY A 128 -9.26 6.01 3.16
C GLY A 128 -9.34 7.14 2.14
N GLY A 129 -9.73 8.32 2.61
CA GLY A 129 -9.79 9.52 1.80
C GLY A 129 -8.47 10.30 1.83
N PHE A 130 -8.12 10.92 0.72
CA PHE A 130 -7.02 11.87 0.62
C PHE A 130 -7.30 12.92 -0.47
N ALA A 131 -6.64 14.07 -0.37
CA ALA A 131 -6.74 15.10 -1.38
C ALA A 131 -5.88 14.78 -2.60
N THR A 132 -6.42 15.04 -3.79
CA THR A 132 -5.64 15.08 -5.03
C THR A 132 -4.88 16.42 -5.14
N PRO A 133 -3.91 16.55 -6.06
CA PRO A 133 -3.28 17.84 -6.36
C PRO A 133 -4.28 18.97 -6.67
N GLU A 134 -5.42 18.64 -7.29
CA GLU A 134 -6.52 19.56 -7.57
C GLU A 134 -7.44 19.82 -6.37
N ARG A 135 -7.04 19.36 -5.17
CA ARG A 135 -7.75 19.54 -3.88
C ARG A 135 -9.12 18.84 -3.79
N LYS A 136 -9.40 17.88 -4.68
CA LYS A 136 -10.56 17.00 -4.56
C LYS A 136 -10.24 15.86 -3.59
N ILE A 137 -11.17 15.54 -2.70
CA ILE A 137 -11.01 14.38 -1.81
C ILE A 137 -11.53 13.14 -2.52
N ILE A 138 -10.68 12.15 -2.68
CA ILE A 138 -11.01 10.83 -3.25
C ILE A 138 -10.78 9.74 -2.22
N PHE A 139 -11.46 8.60 -2.38
CA PHE A 139 -11.30 7.40 -1.57
C PHE A 139 -10.52 6.34 -2.36
N SER A 140 -9.44 5.82 -1.80
CA SER A 140 -8.62 4.79 -2.44
C SER A 140 -7.74 4.06 -1.42
N ILE A 141 -6.84 3.20 -1.91
CA ILE A 141 -5.80 2.54 -1.11
C ILE A 141 -4.76 3.58 -0.71
N ASN A 142 -4.39 3.63 0.56
CA ASN A 142 -3.49 4.63 1.15
C ASN A 142 -2.08 4.09 1.48
N ASP A 143 -1.90 2.78 1.48
CA ASP A 143 -0.63 2.12 1.79
C ASP A 143 -0.35 1.02 0.76
N LEU A 144 0.74 1.18 0.02
CA LEU A 144 1.17 0.33 -1.08
C LEU A 144 2.63 -0.13 -0.90
N ASP A 145 3.12 -0.21 0.34
CA ASP A 145 4.50 -0.61 0.64
C ASP A 145 4.82 -2.01 0.09
N GLU A 146 3.83 -2.91 0.07
CA GLU A 146 3.96 -4.30 -0.39
C GLU A 146 3.53 -4.53 -1.84
N THR A 147 3.20 -3.46 -2.58
CA THR A 147 2.64 -3.58 -3.94
C THR A 147 3.55 -4.35 -4.89
N LEU A 148 2.99 -5.32 -5.61
CA LEU A 148 3.70 -6.15 -6.59
C LEU A 148 2.69 -6.76 -7.58
N PRO A 149 3.05 -7.01 -8.85
CA PRO A 149 2.23 -7.85 -9.71
C PRO A 149 2.07 -9.27 -9.14
N ALA A 150 0.83 -9.67 -8.80
CA ALA A 150 0.52 -10.95 -8.16
C ALA A 150 -0.88 -11.44 -8.55
N PRO A 151 -1.29 -12.68 -8.19
CA PRO A 151 -2.65 -13.14 -8.39
C PRO A 151 -3.66 -12.21 -7.72
N TRP A 152 -4.62 -11.73 -8.50
CA TRP A 152 -5.61 -10.72 -8.04
C TRP A 152 -6.46 -11.20 -6.85
N GLU A 153 -6.67 -12.50 -6.75
CA GLU A 153 -7.43 -13.14 -5.68
C GLU A 153 -6.80 -12.92 -4.29
N TRP A 154 -5.48 -12.73 -4.24
CA TRP A 154 -4.78 -12.55 -2.97
C TRP A 154 -5.22 -11.29 -2.24
N ASP A 155 -5.32 -10.18 -2.95
CA ASP A 155 -5.82 -8.93 -2.36
C ASP A 155 -7.29 -9.03 -1.96
N VAL A 156 -8.13 -9.66 -2.78
CA VAL A 156 -9.56 -9.84 -2.48
C VAL A 156 -9.74 -10.70 -1.23
N LYS A 157 -9.01 -11.81 -1.12
CA LYS A 157 -9.02 -12.69 0.05
C LYS A 157 -8.53 -11.96 1.30
N ARG A 158 -7.42 -11.20 1.18
CA ARG A 158 -6.88 -10.46 2.30
C ARG A 158 -7.81 -9.35 2.77
N LEU A 159 -8.43 -8.62 1.85
CA LEU A 159 -9.39 -7.57 2.21
C LEU A 159 -10.64 -8.16 2.89
N ALA A 160 -11.25 -9.17 2.31
CA ALA A 160 -12.46 -9.78 2.86
C ALA A 160 -12.21 -10.41 4.23
N ALA A 161 -11.11 -11.16 4.41
CA ALA A 161 -10.74 -11.72 5.70
C ALA A 161 -10.46 -10.64 6.76
N SER A 162 -9.90 -9.48 6.37
CA SER A 162 -9.67 -8.38 7.31
C SER A 162 -10.96 -7.83 7.92
N PHE A 163 -12.07 -7.84 7.15
CA PHE A 163 -13.38 -7.45 7.66
C PHE A 163 -13.92 -8.46 8.67
N VAL A 164 -13.78 -9.76 8.40
CA VAL A 164 -14.18 -10.81 9.34
C VAL A 164 -13.44 -10.66 10.66
N VAL A 165 -12.11 -10.56 10.60
CA VAL A 165 -11.27 -10.41 11.80
C VAL A 165 -11.62 -9.13 12.56
N ALA A 166 -11.88 -8.01 11.88
CA ALA A 166 -12.29 -6.76 12.53
C ALA A 166 -13.68 -6.86 13.16
N CYS A 167 -14.65 -7.52 12.52
CA CYS A 167 -15.99 -7.73 13.08
C CYS A 167 -15.93 -8.60 14.34
N ARG A 168 -15.10 -9.65 14.36
CA ARG A 168 -14.88 -10.49 15.54
C ARG A 168 -14.21 -9.72 16.68
N ASP A 169 -13.18 -8.94 16.39
CA ASP A 169 -12.50 -8.07 17.36
C ASP A 169 -13.49 -7.11 18.04
N LYS A 170 -14.46 -6.62 17.28
CA LYS A 170 -15.56 -5.78 17.75
C LYS A 170 -16.75 -6.53 18.33
N ARG A 171 -16.72 -7.86 18.36
CA ARG A 171 -17.80 -8.73 18.86
C ARG A 171 -19.15 -8.50 18.17
N LEU A 172 -19.14 -8.24 16.86
CA LEU A 172 -20.37 -8.03 16.08
C LEU A 172 -21.08 -9.36 15.71
N GLY A 173 -20.45 -10.51 15.98
CA GLY A 173 -20.96 -11.85 15.67
C GLY A 173 -20.62 -12.34 14.27
N ASP A 174 -20.56 -13.66 14.11
CA ASP A 174 -20.08 -14.32 12.88
C ASP A 174 -21.03 -14.11 11.69
N ALA A 175 -22.34 -14.01 11.93
CA ALA A 175 -23.30 -13.73 10.88
C ALA A 175 -23.01 -12.36 10.24
N VAL A 176 -22.86 -11.32 11.05
CA VAL A 176 -22.50 -9.96 10.56
C VAL A 176 -21.14 -9.98 9.88
N ALA A 177 -20.15 -10.69 10.44
CA ALA A 177 -18.82 -10.79 9.85
C ALA A 177 -18.84 -11.42 8.45
N SER A 178 -19.60 -12.50 8.26
CA SER A 178 -19.80 -13.16 6.98
C SER A 178 -20.51 -12.26 5.97
N ASP A 179 -21.58 -11.56 6.39
CA ASP A 179 -22.36 -10.68 5.52
C ASP A 179 -21.52 -9.48 5.05
N VAL A 180 -20.72 -8.90 5.94
CA VAL A 180 -19.79 -7.78 5.61
C VAL A 180 -18.72 -8.24 4.62
N ALA A 181 -18.15 -9.43 4.81
CA ALA A 181 -17.20 -10.02 3.84
C ALA A 181 -17.86 -10.24 2.47
N MET A 182 -19.08 -10.80 2.45
CA MET A 182 -19.85 -10.93 1.21
C MET A 182 -20.13 -9.60 0.54
N THR A 183 -20.52 -8.57 1.31
CA THR A 183 -20.75 -7.22 0.77
C THR A 183 -19.48 -6.65 0.13
N CYS A 184 -18.33 -6.83 0.76
CA CYS A 184 -17.04 -6.40 0.21
C CYS A 184 -16.77 -7.03 -1.16
N VAL A 185 -16.90 -8.35 -1.25
CA VAL A 185 -16.60 -9.11 -2.49
C VAL A 185 -17.66 -8.86 -3.56
N ARG A 186 -18.92 -8.76 -3.18
CA ARG A 186 -20.00 -8.37 -4.10
C ARG A 186 -19.73 -7.01 -4.72
N SER A 187 -19.37 -6.01 -3.90
CA SER A 187 -19.02 -4.68 -4.39
C SER A 187 -17.83 -4.71 -5.33
N TYR A 188 -16.79 -5.50 -5.03
CA TYR A 188 -15.66 -5.73 -5.93
C TYR A 188 -16.11 -6.32 -7.27
N ARG A 189 -16.90 -7.40 -7.26
CA ARG A 189 -17.39 -8.09 -8.47
C ARG A 189 -18.28 -7.19 -9.33
N GLU A 190 -19.22 -6.48 -8.72
CA GLU A 190 -20.16 -5.61 -9.42
C GLU A 190 -19.44 -4.38 -10.00
N SER A 191 -18.53 -3.79 -9.26
CA SER A 191 -17.69 -2.69 -9.75
C SER A 191 -16.77 -3.14 -10.90
N MET A 192 -16.19 -4.34 -10.80
CA MET A 192 -15.38 -4.89 -11.89
C MET A 192 -16.23 -5.14 -13.16
N ALA A 193 -17.48 -5.56 -13.01
CA ALA A 193 -18.41 -5.69 -14.13
C ALA A 193 -18.75 -4.34 -14.74
N GLU A 194 -18.99 -3.30 -13.94
CA GLU A 194 -19.17 -1.91 -14.38
C GLU A 194 -17.94 -1.41 -15.14
N PHE A 195 -16.76 -1.51 -14.54
CA PHE A 195 -15.50 -1.06 -15.15
C PHE A 195 -15.15 -1.81 -16.43
N SER A 196 -15.58 -3.06 -16.57
CA SER A 196 -15.41 -3.84 -17.81
C SER A 196 -16.16 -3.24 -19.01
N GLN A 197 -17.14 -2.37 -18.79
CA GLN A 197 -17.93 -1.71 -19.86
C GLN A 197 -17.27 -0.41 -20.34
N LEU A 198 -16.37 0.18 -19.54
CA LEU A 198 -15.73 1.46 -19.86
C LEU A 198 -14.66 1.28 -20.95
N LYS A 199 -14.43 2.34 -21.70
CA LYS A 199 -13.26 2.45 -22.57
C LYS A 199 -12.00 2.66 -21.72
N THR A 200 -10.83 2.38 -22.27
CA THR A 200 -9.56 2.41 -21.53
C THR A 200 -9.32 3.77 -20.85
N LEU A 201 -9.49 4.87 -21.55
CA LEU A 201 -9.30 6.21 -20.95
C LEU A 201 -10.40 6.59 -19.97
N GLU A 202 -11.65 6.19 -20.23
CA GLU A 202 -12.77 6.41 -19.31
C GLU A 202 -12.49 5.70 -17.97
N LEU A 203 -12.01 4.45 -18.02
CA LEU A 203 -11.59 3.71 -16.82
C LEU A 203 -10.41 4.41 -16.11
N TRP A 204 -9.44 4.89 -16.86
CA TRP A 204 -8.26 5.55 -16.30
C TRP A 204 -8.58 6.85 -15.57
N TYR A 205 -9.62 7.57 -16.02
CA TYR A 205 -10.12 8.80 -15.40
C TYR A 205 -11.06 8.55 -14.21
N GLN A 206 -11.47 7.29 -13.96
CA GLN A 206 -12.33 7.01 -12.81
C GLN A 206 -11.63 7.32 -11.50
N ALA A 207 -12.36 7.98 -10.60
CA ALA A 207 -11.97 8.19 -9.21
C ALA A 207 -13.21 8.08 -8.32
N LEU A 208 -13.03 7.62 -7.09
CA LEU A 208 -14.13 7.55 -6.13
C LEU A 208 -14.17 8.85 -5.34
N GLY A 209 -14.94 9.83 -5.79
CA GLY A 209 -15.13 11.12 -5.13
C GLY A 209 -15.75 10.94 -3.75
N ALA A 210 -15.13 11.50 -2.71
CA ALA A 210 -15.64 11.36 -1.34
C ALA A 210 -17.02 12.01 -1.17
N ASP A 211 -17.31 13.10 -1.90
CA ASP A 211 -18.62 13.75 -1.89
C ASP A 211 -19.71 12.85 -2.45
N GLU A 212 -19.42 12.18 -3.59
CA GLU A 212 -20.34 11.26 -4.23
C GLU A 212 -20.61 10.03 -3.36
N LEU A 213 -19.55 9.48 -2.74
CA LEU A 213 -19.68 8.36 -1.82
C LEU A 213 -20.55 8.72 -0.61
N VAL A 214 -20.34 9.91 -0.01
CA VAL A 214 -21.13 10.37 1.14
C VAL A 214 -22.56 10.73 0.72
N ALA A 215 -22.76 11.34 -0.44
CA ALA A 215 -24.10 11.63 -0.97
C ALA A 215 -24.92 10.35 -1.23
N GLY A 216 -24.26 9.26 -1.65
CA GLY A 216 -24.88 7.95 -1.89
C GLY A 216 -25.26 7.18 -0.61
N ILE A 217 -24.88 7.63 0.59
CA ILE A 217 -25.27 6.98 1.85
C ILE A 217 -26.79 7.11 2.05
N LYS A 218 -27.47 5.97 2.12
CA LYS A 218 -28.95 5.94 2.31
C LYS A 218 -29.37 6.39 3.70
N ASP A 219 -28.64 5.94 4.75
CA ASP A 219 -28.91 6.31 6.13
C ASP A 219 -28.64 7.81 6.35
N PRO A 220 -29.64 8.61 6.76
CA PRO A 220 -29.49 10.05 6.90
C PRO A 220 -28.55 10.46 8.05
N VAL A 221 -28.43 9.63 9.09
CA VAL A 221 -27.53 9.89 10.23
C VAL A 221 -26.08 9.67 9.82
N LEU A 222 -25.78 8.55 9.17
CA LEU A 222 -24.45 8.25 8.64
C LEU A 222 -24.05 9.28 7.59
N ARG A 223 -24.95 9.64 6.68
CA ARG A 223 -24.69 10.67 5.66
C ARG A 223 -24.34 12.01 6.29
N ARG A 224 -25.11 12.49 7.29
CA ARG A 224 -24.83 13.74 8.00
C ARG A 224 -23.46 13.71 8.69
N ARG A 225 -23.09 12.59 9.32
CA ARG A 225 -21.76 12.38 9.93
C ARG A 225 -20.66 12.45 8.87
N GLY A 226 -20.85 11.82 7.72
CA GLY A 226 -19.94 11.87 6.58
C GLY A 226 -19.70 13.29 6.08
N ILE A 227 -20.78 14.07 5.84
CA ILE A 227 -20.70 15.46 5.40
C ILE A 227 -19.91 16.31 6.39
N LYS A 228 -20.23 16.25 7.69
CA LYS A 228 -19.51 17.00 8.73
C LYS A 228 -18.03 16.65 8.77
N ARG A 229 -17.71 15.38 8.58
CA ARG A 229 -16.32 14.92 8.55
C ARG A 229 -15.55 15.48 7.36
N LEU A 230 -16.14 15.42 6.15
CA LEU A 230 -15.52 15.99 4.95
C LEU A 230 -15.27 17.50 5.11
N GLN A 231 -16.26 18.25 5.62
CA GLN A 231 -16.14 19.68 5.88
C GLN A 231 -14.98 19.98 6.86
N LYS A 232 -14.92 19.23 7.97
CA LYS A 232 -13.83 19.37 8.96
C LYS A 232 -12.46 19.10 8.38
N GLU A 233 -12.32 18.05 7.55
CA GLU A 233 -11.01 17.73 6.95
C GLU A 233 -10.59 18.74 5.88
N ARG A 234 -11.56 19.29 5.11
CA ARG A 234 -11.30 20.37 4.14
C ARG A 234 -10.86 21.68 4.76
N ALA A 235 -11.36 21.96 5.97
CA ALA A 235 -11.01 23.18 6.69
C ALA A 235 -9.61 23.16 7.32
N LYS A 236 -8.91 21.99 7.30
CA LYS A 236 -7.57 21.87 7.87
C LYS A 236 -6.52 22.52 6.98
N SER A 237 -5.63 23.28 7.61
CA SER A 237 -4.44 23.85 7.02
C SER A 237 -3.17 23.18 7.60
N ILE A 238 -2.16 22.96 6.76
CA ILE A 238 -0.86 22.45 7.23
C ILE A 238 -0.23 23.46 8.20
N ALA A 239 -0.23 24.74 7.85
CA ALA A 239 0.38 25.79 8.66
C ALA A 239 -0.35 25.99 10.00
N GLU A 240 -1.69 26.01 10.00
CA GLU A 240 -2.46 26.39 11.19
C GLU A 240 -2.79 25.18 12.09
N ASP A 241 -3.03 24.00 11.51
CA ASP A 241 -3.49 22.84 12.27
C ASP A 241 -2.43 21.79 12.56
N ILE A 242 -1.43 21.65 11.67
CA ILE A 242 -0.46 20.55 11.71
C ILE A 242 0.87 21.04 12.24
N PHE A 243 1.37 22.16 11.71
CA PHE A 243 2.67 22.72 12.07
C PHE A 243 2.78 22.98 13.59
N PRO A 244 1.84 23.65 14.29
CA PRO A 244 1.96 23.89 15.73
C PRO A 244 1.97 22.61 16.58
N LYS A 245 1.42 21.50 16.06
CA LYS A 245 1.39 20.20 16.77
C LYS A 245 2.68 19.42 16.62
N LEU A 246 3.40 19.63 15.52
CA LEU A 246 4.60 18.88 15.19
C LEU A 246 5.88 19.63 15.39
N VAL A 247 5.82 20.97 15.49
CA VAL A 247 6.99 21.86 15.51
C VAL A 247 7.02 22.68 16.78
N GLU A 248 8.22 22.88 17.31
CA GLU A 248 8.55 23.86 18.34
C GLU A 248 9.66 24.79 17.80
N HIS A 249 9.90 25.90 18.47
CA HIS A 249 10.97 26.79 18.12
C HIS A 249 12.12 26.67 19.14
N LYS A 250 13.32 26.37 18.65
CA LYS A 250 14.57 26.47 19.42
C LYS A 250 15.30 27.74 19.01
N GLY A 251 15.06 28.84 19.76
CA GLY A 251 15.37 30.17 19.31
C GLY A 251 14.48 30.55 18.12
N GLU A 252 15.07 31.00 17.02
CA GLU A 252 14.34 31.35 15.78
C GLU A 252 14.13 30.15 14.84
N MET A 253 14.74 29.01 15.14
CA MET A 253 14.67 27.83 14.25
C MET A 253 13.49 26.92 14.58
N PRO A 254 12.61 26.63 13.59
CA PRO A 254 11.58 25.62 13.74
C PRO A 254 12.20 24.22 13.70
N VAL A 255 11.89 23.40 14.69
CA VAL A 255 12.33 21.99 14.81
C VAL A 255 11.15 21.07 15.10
N ILE A 256 11.23 19.83 14.69
CA ILE A 256 10.19 18.82 14.94
C ILE A 256 10.21 18.48 16.45
N LYS A 257 9.03 18.47 17.08
CA LYS A 257 8.88 18.07 18.49
C LYS A 257 9.13 16.60 18.68
N ASP A 258 9.94 16.23 19.66
CA ASP A 258 9.99 14.85 20.14
C ASP A 258 8.69 14.49 20.84
N GLN A 259 8.12 13.36 20.43
CA GLN A 259 6.88 12.78 20.97
C GLN A 259 7.07 11.27 21.15
N LEU A 260 7.91 10.89 22.12
CA LEU A 260 8.24 9.48 22.38
C LEU A 260 6.98 8.62 22.63
N PRO A 261 6.95 7.40 22.12
CA PRO A 261 7.94 6.74 21.27
C PRO A 261 7.68 6.96 19.76
N THR A 262 6.82 7.90 19.37
CA THR A 262 6.27 8.00 17.99
C THR A 262 7.08 8.91 17.07
N ILE A 263 7.70 9.96 17.61
CA ILE A 263 8.59 10.88 16.87
C ILE A 263 9.76 11.20 17.78
N PHE A 264 10.99 11.08 17.27
CA PHE A 264 12.19 11.41 18.05
C PHE A 264 13.39 11.66 17.12
N HIS A 265 14.35 12.47 17.62
CA HIS A 265 15.63 12.63 16.96
C HIS A 265 16.56 11.48 17.32
N ALA A 266 17.25 10.93 16.31
CA ALA A 266 18.24 9.88 16.55
C ALA A 266 19.51 10.50 17.17
N GLU A 267 19.94 9.95 18.31
CA GLU A 267 21.20 10.34 18.96
C GLU A 267 22.39 9.56 18.37
N GLY A 268 23.61 10.12 18.48
CA GLY A 268 24.85 9.37 18.24
C GLY A 268 25.48 9.51 16.85
N HIS A 269 25.02 10.42 16.01
CA HIS A 269 25.69 10.75 14.75
C HIS A 269 26.51 12.04 14.87
N PRO A 270 27.71 12.10 14.25
CA PRO A 270 28.49 13.33 14.21
C PRO A 270 27.69 14.51 13.60
N PRO A 271 27.77 15.71 14.20
CA PRO A 271 27.17 16.89 13.61
C PRO A 271 27.60 17.08 12.14
N GLY A 272 26.65 17.27 11.24
CA GLY A 272 26.90 17.47 9.80
C GLY A 272 26.92 16.20 8.94
N GLU A 273 27.15 15.01 9.48
CA GLU A 273 27.11 13.77 8.68
C GLU A 273 25.68 13.41 8.28
N VAL A 274 24.74 13.43 9.21
CA VAL A 274 23.33 13.20 8.94
C VAL A 274 22.80 14.24 7.96
N GLN A 275 23.17 15.51 8.13
CA GLN A 275 22.76 16.57 7.22
C GLN A 275 23.27 16.34 5.80
N ARG A 276 24.52 15.91 5.62
CA ARG A 276 25.08 15.59 4.29
C ARG A 276 24.34 14.41 3.65
N ILE A 277 24.12 13.33 4.39
CA ILE A 277 23.37 12.16 3.88
C ILE A 277 21.94 12.55 3.46
N LEU A 278 21.29 13.40 4.24
CA LEU A 278 19.96 13.92 3.91
C LEU A 278 19.96 14.79 2.67
N LEU A 279 20.95 15.67 2.50
CA LEU A 279 21.06 16.53 1.32
C LEU A 279 21.34 15.71 0.05
N ASP A 280 22.25 14.75 0.11
CA ASP A 280 22.56 13.87 -1.01
C ASP A 280 21.33 13.00 -1.39
N ALA A 281 20.64 12.46 -0.40
CA ALA A 281 19.40 11.67 -0.61
C ALA A 281 18.28 12.56 -1.16
N PHE A 282 18.19 13.81 -0.71
CA PHE A 282 17.18 14.76 -1.19
C PHE A 282 17.43 15.19 -2.64
N ALA A 283 18.69 15.42 -3.01
CA ALA A 283 19.05 15.69 -4.40
C ALA A 283 18.69 14.51 -5.32
N ALA A 284 19.09 13.29 -4.93
CA ALA A 284 18.74 12.08 -5.67
C ALA A 284 17.21 11.86 -5.77
N TYR A 285 16.47 12.18 -4.71
CA TYR A 285 15.01 12.13 -4.72
C TYR A 285 14.40 13.15 -5.69
N ARG A 286 14.89 14.39 -5.65
CA ARG A 286 14.43 15.47 -6.55
C ARG A 286 14.46 15.05 -8.02
N ASP A 287 15.53 14.36 -8.43
CA ASP A 287 15.71 13.89 -9.80
C ASP A 287 14.71 12.78 -10.22
N THR A 288 14.02 12.16 -9.26
CA THR A 288 12.97 11.17 -9.54
C THR A 288 11.57 11.77 -9.69
N LEU A 289 11.43 13.05 -9.36
CA LEU A 289 10.19 13.79 -9.57
C LEU A 289 10.06 14.26 -11.02
N PRO A 290 8.83 14.44 -11.53
CA PRO A 290 8.63 15.16 -12.78
C PRO A 290 9.27 16.55 -12.72
N THR A 291 9.97 16.93 -13.77
CA THR A 291 10.72 18.22 -13.84
C THR A 291 9.84 19.43 -13.52
N ALA A 292 8.55 19.35 -13.83
CA ALA A 292 7.57 20.40 -13.50
C ALA A 292 7.49 20.73 -12.00
N TYR A 293 7.81 19.77 -11.12
CA TYR A 293 7.78 19.98 -9.66
C TYR A 293 9.12 20.40 -9.06
N HIS A 294 10.21 20.43 -9.85
CA HIS A 294 11.51 20.85 -9.36
C HIS A 294 11.48 22.32 -8.89
N SER A 295 10.93 23.23 -9.69
CA SER A 295 10.83 24.65 -9.33
C SER A 295 9.95 24.92 -8.10
N LEU A 296 8.99 24.04 -7.81
CA LEU A 296 8.20 24.10 -6.58
C LEU A 296 9.04 23.63 -5.39
N LEU A 297 9.69 22.47 -5.50
CA LEU A 297 10.49 21.90 -4.42
C LEU A 297 11.70 22.78 -4.08
N ASP A 298 12.31 23.42 -5.07
CA ASP A 298 13.48 24.32 -4.93
C ASP A 298 13.18 25.61 -4.14
N ARG A 299 11.91 25.90 -3.85
CA ARG A 299 11.51 27.01 -2.95
C ARG A 299 11.61 26.65 -1.47
N TYR A 300 11.75 25.36 -1.17
CA TYR A 300 11.77 24.84 0.18
C TYR A 300 13.18 24.47 0.63
N GLU A 301 13.54 24.91 1.82
CA GLU A 301 14.78 24.54 2.49
C GLU A 301 14.51 23.53 3.60
N ILE A 302 15.37 22.51 3.70
CA ILE A 302 15.33 21.54 4.80
C ILE A 302 15.69 22.25 6.10
N ARG A 303 14.82 22.12 7.11
CA ARG A 303 15.03 22.69 8.44
C ARG A 303 15.36 21.63 9.47
N ASP A 304 14.67 20.49 9.42
CA ASP A 304 14.83 19.45 10.42
C ASP A 304 14.37 18.08 9.92
N ALA A 305 14.84 17.01 10.58
CA ALA A 305 14.47 15.63 10.29
C ALA A 305 14.40 14.79 11.57
N ALA A 306 13.32 14.04 11.76
CA ALA A 306 13.13 13.17 12.91
C ALA A 306 12.67 11.76 12.47
N VAL A 307 13.02 10.76 13.27
CA VAL A 307 12.49 9.39 13.11
C VAL A 307 11.01 9.39 13.45
N LYS A 308 10.21 8.67 12.67
CA LYS A 308 8.78 8.51 12.91
C LYS A 308 8.40 7.04 12.98
N VAL A 309 7.86 6.62 14.12
CA VAL A 309 7.24 5.30 14.27
C VAL A 309 5.83 5.36 13.69
N VAL A 310 5.55 4.51 12.72
CA VAL A 310 4.27 4.46 12.01
C VAL A 310 3.45 3.20 12.35
N GLY A 311 2.42 2.88 11.60
CA GLY A 311 1.49 1.78 11.87
C GLY A 311 2.14 0.40 12.07
N ILE A 312 1.38 -0.56 12.60
CA ILE A 312 1.87 -1.89 13.07
C ILE A 312 2.74 -2.62 12.03
N GLY A 313 2.33 -2.61 10.77
CA GLY A 313 3.09 -3.24 9.68
C GLY A 313 4.49 -2.64 9.49
N SER A 314 4.62 -1.32 9.70
CA SER A 314 5.85 -0.56 9.45
C SER A 314 6.65 -0.21 10.72
N VAL A 315 6.30 -0.71 11.93
CA VAL A 315 7.11 -0.47 13.14
C VAL A 315 8.49 -1.09 12.96
N GLY A 316 9.54 -0.32 13.25
CA GLY A 316 10.93 -0.73 13.12
C GLY A 316 11.51 -0.58 11.71
N THR A 317 10.73 -0.24 10.68
CA THR A 317 11.31 0.23 9.42
C THR A 317 11.82 1.67 9.56
N TYR A 318 12.83 2.03 8.78
CA TYR A 318 13.38 3.38 8.78
C TYR A 318 12.37 4.34 8.13
N CYS A 319 11.70 5.10 8.97
CA CYS A 319 10.74 6.12 8.55
C CYS A 319 11.11 7.45 9.18
N PHE A 320 11.19 8.50 8.37
CA PHE A 320 11.54 9.84 8.82
C PHE A 320 10.46 10.84 8.42
N VAL A 321 10.37 11.90 9.18
CA VAL A 321 9.67 13.12 8.81
C VAL A 321 10.72 14.19 8.55
N LEU A 322 10.57 14.86 7.42
CA LEU A 322 11.40 15.98 7.03
C LEU A 322 10.54 17.24 7.09
N LEU A 323 11.01 18.25 7.79
CA LEU A 323 10.44 19.59 7.81
C LEU A 323 11.20 20.47 6.82
N LEU A 324 10.47 21.04 5.88
CA LEU A 324 10.97 22.02 4.94
C LEU A 324 10.16 23.31 5.10
N MET A 325 10.79 24.45 4.82
CA MET A 325 10.16 25.78 4.89
C MET A 325 10.44 26.58 3.61
N ALA A 326 9.39 27.17 3.05
CA ALA A 326 9.47 28.18 2.00
C ALA A 326 9.05 29.53 2.57
N GLY A 327 10.02 30.40 2.83
CA GLY A 327 9.76 31.69 3.48
C GLY A 327 9.19 31.56 4.90
N GLU A 328 8.62 32.62 5.43
CA GLU A 328 8.05 32.67 6.77
C GLU A 328 6.66 32.05 6.78
N GLY A 329 6.48 30.99 7.57
CA GLY A 329 5.16 30.39 7.82
C GLY A 329 4.62 29.45 6.74
N ASP A 330 5.43 29.03 5.76
CA ASP A 330 5.04 28.08 4.71
C ASP A 330 5.73 26.71 4.87
N PRO A 331 5.23 25.82 5.73
CA PRO A 331 5.81 24.51 6.00
C PRO A 331 5.38 23.45 5.00
N LEU A 332 6.34 22.61 4.60
CA LEU A 332 6.11 21.34 3.91
C LEU A 332 6.66 20.20 4.76
N PHE A 333 5.87 19.18 5.02
CA PHE A 333 6.33 17.95 5.64
C PHE A 333 6.42 16.86 4.60
N LEU A 334 7.59 16.23 4.47
CA LEU A 334 7.76 15.02 3.69
C LEU A 334 7.93 13.81 4.62
N GLN A 335 7.37 12.70 4.24
CA GLN A 335 7.60 11.40 4.86
C GLN A 335 8.54 10.59 3.97
N ILE A 336 9.66 10.18 4.54
CA ILE A 336 10.63 9.29 3.92
C ILE A 336 10.39 7.90 4.55
N LYS A 337 10.02 6.91 3.76
CA LYS A 337 9.78 5.54 4.22
C LYS A 337 10.74 4.57 3.54
N GLU A 338 11.36 3.69 4.33
CA GLU A 338 12.11 2.58 3.80
C GLU A 338 11.19 1.70 2.95
N ALA A 339 11.64 1.40 1.73
CA ALA A 339 11.01 0.43 0.84
C ALA A 339 11.86 -0.84 0.83
N ARG A 340 11.26 -1.93 1.30
CA ARG A 340 11.87 -3.26 1.36
C ARG A 340 11.34 -4.12 0.22
N ALA A 341 11.96 -5.26 -0.04
CA ALA A 341 11.38 -6.26 -0.93
C ALA A 341 9.95 -6.61 -0.45
N SER A 342 9.02 -6.74 -1.40
CA SER A 342 7.63 -7.07 -1.05
C SER A 342 7.55 -8.45 -0.43
N VAL A 343 6.69 -8.60 0.57
CA VAL A 343 6.36 -9.92 1.17
C VAL A 343 5.77 -10.89 0.15
N LEU A 344 5.34 -10.41 -1.01
CA LEU A 344 4.84 -11.24 -2.10
C LEU A 344 5.95 -11.83 -2.98
N GLU A 345 7.15 -11.23 -3.00
CA GLU A 345 8.22 -11.64 -3.92
C GLU A 345 8.61 -13.12 -3.81
N PRO A 346 8.70 -13.74 -2.62
CA PRO A 346 9.01 -15.16 -2.51
C PRO A 346 7.99 -16.09 -3.17
N TYR A 347 6.77 -15.61 -3.38
CA TYR A 347 5.62 -16.40 -3.85
C TYR A 347 5.10 -15.98 -5.22
N ALA A 348 5.29 -14.71 -5.58
CA ALA A 348 4.81 -14.15 -6.85
C ALA A 348 5.94 -13.81 -7.84
N GLY A 349 7.20 -13.98 -7.45
CA GLY A 349 8.37 -13.62 -8.24
C GLY A 349 8.89 -12.22 -7.92
N ALA A 350 10.19 -12.02 -8.17
CA ALA A 350 10.90 -10.79 -7.85
C ALA A 350 10.36 -9.57 -8.60
N SER A 351 10.50 -8.39 -7.99
CA SER A 351 10.24 -7.12 -8.64
C SER A 351 11.14 -6.89 -9.85
N VAL A 352 10.58 -6.29 -10.90
CA VAL A 352 11.35 -5.85 -12.07
C VAL A 352 12.16 -4.58 -11.80
N PHE A 353 11.89 -3.88 -10.71
CA PHE A 353 12.59 -2.68 -10.31
C PHE A 353 13.76 -3.03 -9.38
N ALA A 354 14.96 -2.58 -9.72
CA ALA A 354 16.14 -2.73 -8.87
C ALA A 354 16.02 -1.93 -7.57
N ASN A 355 15.35 -0.76 -7.60
CA ASN A 355 15.06 0.06 -6.44
C ASN A 355 13.65 -0.20 -5.93
N GLN A 356 13.52 -0.65 -4.67
CA GLN A 356 12.22 -0.97 -4.07
C GLN A 356 11.35 0.28 -3.87
N GLY A 357 11.96 1.46 -3.65
CA GLY A 357 11.21 2.73 -3.62
C GLY A 357 10.56 3.03 -4.97
N GLN A 358 11.25 2.75 -6.08
CA GLN A 358 10.69 2.87 -7.42
C GLN A 358 9.50 1.91 -7.62
N ARG A 359 9.59 0.66 -7.12
CA ARG A 359 8.47 -0.31 -7.13
C ARG A 359 7.24 0.27 -6.43
N VAL A 360 7.41 0.82 -5.23
CA VAL A 360 6.32 1.41 -4.45
C VAL A 360 5.72 2.60 -5.18
N VAL A 361 6.53 3.53 -5.68
CA VAL A 361 6.06 4.71 -6.44
C VAL A 361 5.32 4.31 -7.70
N HIS A 362 5.81 3.28 -8.42
CA HIS A 362 5.10 2.72 -9.58
C HIS A 362 3.72 2.20 -9.19
N GLY A 363 3.63 1.43 -8.11
CA GLY A 363 2.36 0.91 -7.61
C GLY A 363 1.37 2.04 -7.27
N TYR A 364 1.80 3.09 -6.58
CA TYR A 364 0.97 4.26 -6.31
C TYR A 364 0.43 4.89 -7.61
N ARG A 365 1.31 5.13 -8.59
CA ARG A 365 0.92 5.77 -9.87
C ARG A 365 -0.02 4.92 -10.72
N VAL A 366 0.09 3.59 -10.64
CA VAL A 366 -0.79 2.67 -11.37
C VAL A 366 -2.12 2.48 -10.66
N MET A 367 -2.12 2.24 -9.35
CA MET A 367 -3.30 1.81 -8.60
C MET A 367 -4.19 2.97 -8.14
N GLN A 368 -3.60 4.13 -7.83
CA GLN A 368 -4.37 5.31 -7.44
C GLN A 368 -4.77 6.17 -8.63
N PRO A 369 -5.98 6.76 -8.63
CA PRO A 369 -6.42 7.68 -9.69
C PRO A 369 -5.61 8.98 -9.75
N ALA A 370 -5.11 9.43 -8.61
CA ALA A 370 -4.25 10.61 -8.48
C ALA A 370 -3.14 10.31 -7.49
N SER A 371 -1.93 10.76 -7.78
CA SER A 371 -0.77 10.60 -6.93
C SER A 371 -0.35 11.93 -6.34
N ASP A 372 0.27 11.88 -5.17
CA ASP A 372 0.94 13.02 -4.55
C ASP A 372 2.01 13.61 -5.49
N MET A 373 2.08 14.93 -5.57
CA MET A 373 3.07 15.67 -6.39
C MET A 373 4.51 15.39 -5.96
N PHE A 374 4.72 15.15 -4.66
CA PHE A 374 6.01 14.87 -4.06
C PHE A 374 6.34 13.36 -3.99
N LEU A 375 5.56 12.51 -4.69
CA LEU A 375 5.81 11.07 -4.70
C LEU A 375 7.01 10.73 -5.58
N GLY A 376 8.11 10.35 -4.94
CA GLY A 376 9.38 9.97 -5.57
C GLY A 376 10.13 8.94 -4.72
N TRP A 377 11.36 8.61 -5.13
CA TRP A 377 12.19 7.63 -4.44
C TRP A 377 13.65 8.06 -4.39
N CYS A 378 14.42 7.45 -3.51
CA CYS A 378 15.88 7.59 -3.53
C CYS A 378 16.56 6.31 -3.08
N GLN A 379 17.88 6.29 -3.28
CA GLN A 379 18.80 5.27 -2.79
C GLN A 379 19.55 5.83 -1.60
N GLY A 380 19.44 5.19 -0.44
CA GLY A 380 20.35 5.41 0.67
C GLY A 380 21.56 4.46 0.60
N PRO A 381 22.53 4.55 1.51
CA PRO A 381 23.77 3.76 1.46
C PRO A 381 23.55 2.25 1.40
N ARG A 382 22.52 1.73 2.04
CA ARG A 382 22.20 0.29 2.09
C ARG A 382 20.71 -0.01 1.98
N ARG A 383 19.87 0.99 1.69
CA ARG A 383 18.41 0.89 1.74
C ARG A 383 17.78 1.70 0.64
N HIS A 384 16.60 1.30 0.22
CA HIS A 384 15.77 2.02 -0.72
C HIS A 384 14.69 2.77 0.04
N PHE A 385 14.31 3.94 -0.45
CA PHE A 385 13.28 4.77 0.16
C PHE A 385 12.30 5.28 -0.89
N PHE A 386 11.07 5.48 -0.48
CA PHE A 386 10.13 6.34 -1.18
C PHE A 386 9.74 7.52 -0.32
N ILE A 387 9.43 8.62 -0.97
CA ILE A 387 9.13 9.89 -0.33
C ILE A 387 7.76 10.36 -0.82
N ARG A 388 6.97 10.89 0.10
CA ARG A 388 5.67 11.49 -0.18
C ARG A 388 5.37 12.62 0.80
N GLN A 389 4.37 13.45 0.48
CA GLN A 389 3.90 14.47 1.41
C GLN A 389 3.30 13.80 2.67
N LEU A 390 3.71 14.29 3.84
CA LEU A 390 3.12 13.88 5.10
C LEU A 390 1.96 14.83 5.45
N ARG A 391 0.80 14.22 5.75
CA ARG A 391 -0.35 14.93 6.32
C ARG A 391 -0.84 16.14 5.50
N ASP A 392 -0.98 15.97 4.20
CA ASP A 392 -2.04 16.71 3.53
C ASP A 392 -3.43 16.19 3.98
N ILE A 393 -4.52 16.68 3.44
CA ILE A 393 -5.84 16.19 3.80
C ILE A 393 -5.88 14.66 3.69
N LYS A 394 -5.97 13.98 4.83
CA LYS A 394 -6.05 12.53 4.93
C LYS A 394 -7.16 12.11 5.87
N ILE A 395 -8.15 11.39 5.35
CA ILE A 395 -9.27 10.87 6.11
C ILE A 395 -9.00 9.39 6.44
N SER A 396 -8.41 9.15 7.61
CA SER A 396 -8.25 7.80 8.13
C SER A 396 -9.55 7.31 8.75
N VAL A 397 -9.97 6.12 8.44
CA VAL A 397 -11.18 5.53 8.99
C VAL A 397 -10.91 4.99 10.40
N ARG A 398 -11.80 5.29 11.33
CA ARG A 398 -11.75 4.80 12.72
C ARG A 398 -12.62 3.56 12.84
N VAL A 399 -12.09 2.42 12.44
CA VAL A 399 -12.80 1.13 12.48
C VAL A 399 -13.29 0.78 13.89
N GLU A 400 -12.58 1.24 14.91
CA GLU A 400 -12.91 1.04 16.32
C GLU A 400 -14.27 1.62 16.70
N THR A 401 -14.75 2.60 15.93
CA THR A 401 -16.06 3.27 16.20
C THR A 401 -17.22 2.69 15.40
N PHE A 402 -16.96 1.68 14.53
CA PHE A 402 -17.96 1.16 13.61
C PHE A 402 -18.86 0.12 14.28
N GLY A 403 -20.17 0.17 13.98
CA GLY A 403 -21.13 -0.91 14.14
C GLY A 403 -21.28 -1.70 12.83
N GLY A 404 -22.25 -2.62 12.79
CA GLY A 404 -22.53 -3.43 11.59
C GLY A 404 -22.82 -2.58 10.34
N PRO A 405 -23.74 -1.59 10.41
CA PRO A 405 -24.06 -0.75 9.24
C PRO A 405 -22.87 0.05 8.69
N GLU A 406 -22.00 0.59 9.57
CA GLU A 406 -20.81 1.30 9.14
C GLU A 406 -19.78 0.35 8.52
N MET A 407 -19.66 -0.88 9.06
CA MET A 407 -18.78 -1.91 8.49
C MET A 407 -19.23 -2.31 7.09
N ASP A 408 -20.53 -2.53 6.88
CA ASP A 408 -21.10 -2.90 5.58
C ASP A 408 -20.90 -1.81 4.52
N LEU A 409 -21.19 -0.55 4.89
CA LEU A 409 -20.95 0.61 4.04
C LEU A 409 -19.47 0.73 3.65
N TYR A 410 -18.58 0.56 4.64
CA TYR A 410 -17.15 0.65 4.41
C TYR A 410 -16.62 -0.51 3.56
N ALA A 411 -17.13 -1.71 3.75
CA ALA A 411 -16.84 -2.87 2.93
C ALA A 411 -17.20 -2.65 1.46
N THR A 412 -18.37 -2.01 1.22
CA THR A 412 -18.78 -1.59 -0.12
C THR A 412 -17.75 -0.63 -0.76
N TRP A 413 -17.30 0.38 -0.04
CA TRP A 413 -16.32 1.34 -0.57
C TRP A 413 -14.95 0.71 -0.81
N CYS A 414 -14.48 -0.13 0.11
CA CYS A 414 -13.19 -0.83 -0.03
C CYS A 414 -13.20 -1.80 -1.21
N GLY A 415 -14.29 -2.58 -1.38
CA GLY A 415 -14.45 -3.48 -2.52
C GLY A 415 -14.40 -2.74 -3.85
N ARG A 416 -15.13 -1.62 -3.96
CA ARG A 416 -15.11 -0.76 -5.17
C ARG A 416 -13.73 -0.13 -5.43
N ALA A 417 -13.05 0.35 -4.39
CA ALA A 417 -11.73 0.95 -4.52
C ALA A 417 -10.68 -0.08 -4.98
N LEU A 418 -10.72 -1.29 -4.42
CA LEU A 418 -9.83 -2.37 -4.85
C LEU A 418 -10.11 -2.78 -6.30
N ALA A 419 -11.39 -2.88 -6.69
CA ALA A 419 -11.78 -3.17 -8.07
C ALA A 419 -11.23 -2.13 -9.05
N LEU A 420 -11.32 -0.84 -8.72
CA LEU A 420 -10.77 0.22 -9.56
C LEU A 420 -9.26 0.10 -9.71
N SER A 421 -8.54 -0.14 -8.60
CA SER A 421 -7.08 -0.30 -8.59
C SER A 421 -6.65 -1.50 -9.46
N HIS A 422 -7.34 -2.63 -9.36
CA HIS A 422 -7.07 -3.82 -10.15
C HIS A 422 -7.46 -3.63 -11.63
N ALA A 423 -8.57 -2.95 -11.92
CA ALA A 423 -9.00 -2.67 -13.28
C ALA A 423 -8.01 -1.76 -14.04
N ARG A 424 -7.32 -0.86 -13.34
CA ARG A 424 -6.29 0.02 -13.93
C ARG A 424 -5.01 -0.71 -14.35
N SER A 425 -4.69 -1.83 -13.69
CA SER A 425 -3.45 -2.60 -13.91
C SER A 425 -3.66 -3.92 -14.63
N GLY A 426 -4.90 -4.41 -14.66
CA GLY A 426 -5.28 -5.68 -15.26
C GLY A 426 -6.39 -5.55 -16.30
N CYS A 427 -6.98 -6.69 -16.66
CA CYS A 427 -8.10 -6.74 -17.59
C CYS A 427 -9.44 -6.91 -16.87
N ALA A 428 -10.14 -5.79 -16.61
CA ALA A 428 -11.46 -5.82 -15.98
C ALA A 428 -12.45 -6.75 -16.68
N VAL A 429 -12.36 -6.86 -18.01
CA VAL A 429 -13.25 -7.74 -18.80
C VAL A 429 -13.00 -9.22 -18.50
N THR A 430 -11.74 -9.64 -18.41
CA THR A 430 -11.36 -11.02 -18.08
C THR A 430 -11.77 -11.36 -16.64
N LEU A 431 -11.50 -10.49 -15.68
CA LEU A 431 -11.90 -10.69 -14.28
C LEU A 431 -13.42 -10.74 -14.13
N SER A 432 -14.16 -9.85 -14.81
CA SER A 432 -15.63 -9.89 -14.83
C SER A 432 -16.15 -11.17 -15.47
N GLY A 433 -15.53 -11.65 -16.54
CA GLY A 433 -15.85 -12.92 -17.19
C GLY A 433 -15.69 -14.11 -16.24
N TYR A 434 -14.59 -14.13 -15.46
CA TYR A 434 -14.34 -15.17 -14.45
C TYR A 434 -15.36 -15.11 -13.31
N MET A 435 -15.57 -13.98 -12.68
CA MET A 435 -16.50 -13.87 -11.55
C MET A 435 -17.95 -14.08 -11.97
N GLY A 436 -18.36 -13.54 -13.12
CA GLY A 436 -19.72 -13.65 -13.64
C GLY A 436 -20.73 -12.80 -12.86
N LYS A 437 -22.02 -13.13 -13.04
CA LYS A 437 -23.15 -12.37 -12.48
C LYS A 437 -23.66 -12.91 -11.13
N SER A 438 -23.45 -14.22 -10.85
CA SER A 438 -23.91 -14.86 -9.62
C SER A 438 -23.00 -14.52 -8.44
N ASP A 439 -23.50 -14.69 -7.24
CA ASP A 439 -22.79 -14.52 -5.98
C ASP A 439 -21.88 -15.70 -5.58
N THR A 440 -21.68 -16.65 -6.49
CA THR A 440 -20.86 -17.86 -6.23
C THR A 440 -19.46 -17.52 -5.74
N PHE A 441 -18.79 -16.57 -6.41
CA PHE A 441 -17.47 -16.11 -5.99
C PHE A 441 -17.53 -15.37 -4.66
N ASP A 442 -18.56 -14.54 -4.45
CA ASP A 442 -18.75 -13.77 -3.23
C ASP A 442 -18.86 -14.70 -2.01
N ARG A 443 -19.71 -15.73 -2.10
CA ARG A 443 -19.88 -16.78 -1.07
C ARG A 443 -18.59 -17.57 -0.82
N ALA A 444 -17.89 -17.93 -1.90
CA ALA A 444 -16.64 -18.68 -1.76
C ALA A 444 -15.58 -17.88 -0.98
N ILE A 445 -15.39 -16.62 -1.31
CA ILE A 445 -14.43 -15.77 -0.60
C ILE A 445 -14.88 -15.48 0.84
N ALA A 446 -16.18 -15.27 1.09
CA ALA A 446 -16.69 -15.11 2.45
C ALA A 446 -16.44 -16.36 3.31
N THR A 447 -16.69 -17.56 2.77
CA THR A 447 -16.38 -18.83 3.44
C THR A 447 -14.88 -18.96 3.74
N PHE A 448 -14.02 -18.66 2.75
CA PHE A 448 -12.58 -18.60 2.96
C PHE A 448 -12.22 -17.65 4.10
N SER A 449 -12.81 -16.46 4.11
CA SER A 449 -12.50 -15.39 5.07
C SER A 449 -12.84 -15.80 6.50
N MET A 450 -13.94 -16.51 6.72
CA MET A 450 -14.31 -17.07 8.02
C MET A 450 -13.28 -18.12 8.48
N ALA A 451 -12.96 -19.09 7.63
CA ALA A 451 -11.97 -20.12 7.94
C ALA A 451 -10.57 -19.55 8.15
N TYR A 452 -10.19 -18.50 7.40
CA TYR A 452 -8.90 -17.85 7.58
C TYR A 452 -8.84 -16.97 8.84
N ALA A 453 -9.97 -16.40 9.27
CA ALA A 453 -10.05 -15.71 10.56
C ALA A 453 -9.81 -16.68 11.72
N ASP A 454 -10.33 -17.92 11.67
CA ASP A 454 -10.03 -18.98 12.65
C ASP A 454 -8.53 -19.32 12.67
N GLN A 455 -7.88 -19.35 11.50
CA GLN A 455 -6.45 -19.57 11.41
C GLN A 455 -5.66 -18.39 12.01
N ASN A 456 -6.05 -17.16 11.69
CA ASN A 456 -5.42 -15.96 12.23
C ASN A 456 -5.51 -15.87 13.76
N GLU A 457 -6.61 -16.32 14.37
CA GLU A 457 -6.75 -16.42 15.82
C GLU A 457 -5.79 -17.45 16.43
N LYS A 458 -5.60 -18.60 15.77
CA LYS A 458 -4.60 -19.61 16.17
C LYS A 458 -3.18 -19.08 16.09
N ASP A 459 -2.87 -18.34 15.04
CA ASP A 459 -1.56 -17.72 14.79
C ASP A 459 -1.27 -16.61 15.81
N HIS A 460 -2.25 -15.77 16.11
CA HIS A 460 -2.18 -14.77 17.18
C HIS A 460 -1.91 -15.44 18.54
N ALA A 461 -2.64 -16.48 18.87
CA ALA A 461 -2.41 -17.23 20.11
C ALA A 461 -1.03 -17.90 20.17
N ALA A 462 -0.45 -18.27 19.01
CA ALA A 462 0.94 -18.76 18.95
C ALA A 462 1.93 -17.65 19.31
N LEU A 463 1.75 -16.44 18.77
CA LEU A 463 2.57 -15.29 19.13
C LEU A 463 2.43 -14.92 20.61
N GLU A 464 1.21 -14.90 21.16
CA GLU A 464 0.99 -14.68 22.60
C GLU A 464 1.73 -15.70 23.47
N ARG A 465 1.70 -16.97 23.08
CA ARG A 465 2.44 -18.03 23.80
C ARG A 465 3.95 -17.81 23.72
N ALA A 466 4.48 -17.37 22.56
CA ALA A 466 5.89 -17.08 22.36
C ALA A 466 6.35 -15.91 23.27
N VAL A 467 5.52 -14.87 23.39
CA VAL A 467 5.78 -13.72 24.28
C VAL A 467 5.74 -14.17 25.76
N ARG A 468 4.70 -14.90 26.17
CA ARG A 468 4.60 -15.40 27.55
C ARG A 468 5.76 -16.33 27.96
N LYS A 469 6.30 -17.09 27.01
CA LYS A 469 7.49 -17.95 27.24
C LYS A 469 8.82 -17.19 27.16
N GLY A 470 8.80 -15.87 26.93
CA GLY A 470 10.02 -15.06 26.80
C GLY A 470 10.83 -15.30 25.52
N LYS A 471 10.29 -16.08 24.57
CA LYS A 471 10.93 -16.29 23.25
C LYS A 471 10.90 -15.02 22.39
N VAL A 472 9.86 -14.22 22.51
CA VAL A 472 9.65 -12.95 21.82
C VAL A 472 9.46 -11.87 22.88
N LYS A 473 10.30 -10.81 22.82
CA LYS A 473 10.16 -9.66 23.73
C LYS A 473 9.04 -8.74 23.25
N ALA A 474 8.18 -8.29 24.15
CA ALA A 474 7.09 -7.35 23.85
C ALA A 474 7.07 -6.22 24.89
N VAL A 475 6.83 -5.00 24.42
CA VAL A 475 6.58 -3.80 25.24
C VAL A 475 5.18 -3.30 24.94
N PHE A 476 4.39 -3.10 25.98
CA PHE A 476 3.02 -2.62 25.87
C PHE A 476 2.98 -1.11 26.11
N GLU A 477 2.38 -0.38 25.20
CA GLU A 477 2.08 1.04 25.40
C GLU A 477 0.86 1.16 26.33
N ASP A 478 0.90 2.10 27.28
CA ASP A 478 -0.28 2.43 28.07
C ASP A 478 -1.44 2.83 27.15
N ALA A 479 -2.62 2.37 27.46
CA ALA A 479 -3.83 2.72 26.73
C ALA A 479 -4.07 4.24 26.88
N ARG A 480 -3.79 5.00 25.80
CA ARG A 480 -4.09 6.42 25.69
C ARG A 480 -5.51 6.66 25.20
#